data_9b2d42743ab57d6d3786abbf6af66b4e
#
_entry.id   9b2d42743ab57d6d3786abbf6af66b4e
#
_cell.length_a   1.000
_cell.length_b   1.000
_cell.length_c   1.000
_cell.angle_alpha   90.00
_cell.angle_beta   90.00
_cell.angle_gamma   90.00
#
_symmetry.space_group_name_H-M   'P 1'
#
loop_
_entity.id
_entity.type
_entity.pdbx_description
1 polymer ?
#
loop_
_entity_poly.entity_id
_entity_poly.type
_entity_poly.pdbx_seq_one_letter_code
_entity_poly.pdbx_strand_id
1 'polypeptide(L)'
;GELGKGVSFFGVHINPPSDGPRQVDEVITNSVVHDIHSARWMMGDEIERVYTSYAPFAPNLPDTGKMVLVQLKYRNGAVGQIECNADSGYGYEVDVKMTGETGSVHTNSLQSAVVCRSNQRGQWVEEDWLQRFERAYIIEAKAWVDSLQKGIPTGPSAWDGYVAMIVADACVE
;
A
#
# COMPACT_ATOMS: atom_id res chain seq x y z
N GLY A 1 8.74 11.87 -16.01
CA GLY A 1 8.51 12.59 -14.81
C GLY A 1 9.75 13.27 -14.26
N GLU A 2 9.55 14.13 -13.29
CA GLU A 2 10.62 14.95 -12.67
C GLU A 2 11.70 14.12 -11.96
N LEU A 3 11.37 12.89 -11.55
CA LEU A 3 12.27 12.00 -10.81
C LEU A 3 13.02 11.00 -11.71
N GLY A 4 12.83 11.06 -13.02
CA GLY A 4 13.37 10.06 -13.94
C GLY A 4 12.64 8.72 -13.85
N LYS A 5 13.29 7.64 -14.28
CA LYS A 5 12.74 6.28 -14.16
C LYS A 5 12.76 5.82 -12.71
N GLY A 6 11.77 5.03 -12.30
CA GLY A 6 11.73 4.40 -10.99
C GLY A 6 12.88 3.40 -10.80
N VAL A 7 13.56 3.50 -9.67
CA VAL A 7 14.68 2.62 -9.27
C VAL A 7 14.24 1.71 -8.12
N SER A 8 13.53 2.28 -7.13
CA SER A 8 12.98 1.48 -6.04
C SER A 8 11.64 2.01 -5.50
N PHE A 9 10.84 1.08 -4.99
CA PHE A 9 9.56 1.34 -4.31
C PHE A 9 9.59 0.73 -2.91
N PHE A 10 9.06 1.44 -1.93
CA PHE A 10 8.85 0.94 -0.58
C PHE A 10 7.47 1.37 -0.09
N GLY A 11 6.63 0.40 0.24
CA GLY A 11 5.28 0.60 0.76
C GLY A 11 5.15 0.04 2.18
N VAL A 12 4.41 0.74 3.01
CA VAL A 12 4.02 0.32 4.36
C VAL A 12 2.50 0.40 4.46
N HIS A 13 1.88 -0.68 4.93
CA HIS A 13 0.44 -0.77 5.14
C HIS A 13 0.17 -1.37 6.52
N ILE A 14 -0.30 -0.54 7.42
CA ILE A 14 -0.57 -0.93 8.80
C ILE A 14 -2.08 -0.87 9.04
N ASN A 15 -2.66 -2.01 9.38
CA ASN A 15 -4.07 -2.12 9.74
C ASN A 15 -4.26 -2.14 11.26
N PRO A 16 -5.35 -1.56 11.78
CA PRO A 16 -5.74 -1.72 13.17
C PRO A 16 -6.10 -3.19 13.47
N PRO A 17 -6.23 -3.56 14.76
CA PRO A 17 -6.64 -4.90 15.15
C PRO A 17 -7.97 -5.29 14.50
N SER A 18 -8.07 -6.56 14.10
CA SER A 18 -9.28 -7.19 13.58
C SER A 18 -9.92 -8.10 14.65
N ASP A 19 -11.15 -8.56 14.40
CA ASP A 19 -11.88 -9.46 15.32
C ASP A 19 -11.23 -10.85 15.48
N GLY A 20 -10.14 -11.11 14.77
CA GLY A 20 -9.40 -12.36 14.85
C GLY A 20 -8.27 -12.46 13.83
N PRO A 21 -7.47 -13.54 13.92
CA PRO A 21 -6.38 -13.78 12.98
C PRO A 21 -6.90 -13.94 11.55
N ARG A 22 -6.32 -13.19 10.60
CA ARG A 22 -6.63 -13.30 9.16
C ARG A 22 -5.71 -14.31 8.49
N GLN A 23 -6.23 -15.02 7.49
CA GLN A 23 -5.41 -15.86 6.63
C GLN A 23 -4.47 -14.99 5.78
N VAL A 24 -3.30 -15.52 5.43
CA VAL A 24 -2.28 -14.76 4.68
C VAL A 24 -2.78 -14.32 3.30
N ASP A 25 -3.53 -15.17 2.60
CA ASP A 25 -4.15 -14.87 1.31
C ASP A 25 -5.18 -13.73 1.43
N GLU A 26 -5.98 -13.71 2.50
CA GLU A 26 -6.90 -12.62 2.79
C GLU A 26 -6.18 -11.30 3.02
N VAL A 27 -5.07 -11.29 3.76
CA VAL A 27 -4.25 -10.08 3.97
C VAL A 27 -3.69 -9.57 2.64
N ILE A 28 -3.21 -10.48 1.78
CA ILE A 28 -2.65 -10.11 0.49
C ILE A 28 -3.74 -9.54 -0.44
N THR A 29 -4.86 -10.22 -0.58
CA THR A 29 -5.92 -9.84 -1.53
C THR A 29 -6.77 -8.64 -1.07
N ASN A 30 -6.82 -8.34 0.22
CA ASN A 30 -7.59 -7.19 0.74
C ASN A 30 -6.74 -5.97 1.10
N SER A 31 -5.48 -6.14 1.49
CA SER A 31 -4.61 -5.03 1.90
C SER A 31 -3.47 -4.81 0.93
N VAL A 32 -2.59 -5.80 0.77
CA VAL A 32 -1.37 -5.68 -0.07
C VAL A 32 -1.69 -5.38 -1.54
N VAL A 33 -2.84 -5.80 -2.06
CA VAL A 33 -3.29 -5.51 -3.43
C VAL A 33 -3.34 -4.01 -3.74
N HIS A 34 -3.66 -3.16 -2.77
CA HIS A 34 -3.68 -1.71 -2.94
C HIS A 34 -2.25 -1.16 -3.11
N ASP A 35 -1.29 -1.71 -2.37
CA ASP A 35 0.11 -1.32 -2.46
C ASP A 35 0.75 -1.84 -3.75
N ILE A 36 0.38 -3.04 -4.21
CA ILE A 36 0.77 -3.58 -5.53
C ILE A 36 0.31 -2.64 -6.65
N HIS A 37 -0.95 -2.19 -6.59
CA HIS A 37 -1.48 -1.23 -7.57
C HIS A 37 -0.70 0.09 -7.54
N SER A 38 -0.49 0.65 -6.36
CA SER A 38 0.26 1.89 -6.15
C SER A 38 1.72 1.76 -6.64
N ALA A 39 2.35 0.62 -6.36
CA ALA A 39 3.71 0.30 -6.78
C ALA A 39 3.84 0.28 -8.31
N ARG A 40 2.92 -0.38 -9.03
CA ARG A 40 2.90 -0.39 -10.49
C ARG A 40 2.72 1.01 -11.07
N TRP A 41 1.74 1.76 -10.54
CA TRP A 41 1.42 3.11 -11.00
C TRP A 41 2.59 4.07 -10.80
N MET A 42 3.19 4.10 -9.61
CA MET A 42 4.28 5.02 -9.28
C MET A 42 5.57 4.69 -10.05
N MET A 43 5.88 3.40 -10.18
CA MET A 43 7.09 2.96 -10.90
C MET A 43 6.94 3.04 -12.41
N GLY A 44 5.69 3.08 -12.93
CA GLY A 44 5.41 3.12 -14.37
C GLY A 44 5.92 1.90 -15.12
N ASP A 45 6.00 0.75 -14.44
CA ASP A 45 6.51 -0.49 -15.00
C ASP A 45 5.81 -1.72 -14.38
N GLU A 46 5.87 -2.84 -15.06
CA GLU A 46 5.22 -4.08 -14.65
C GLU A 46 6.11 -4.90 -13.70
N ILE A 47 5.47 -5.52 -12.71
CA ILE A 47 6.10 -6.46 -11.79
C ILE A 47 6.31 -7.79 -12.52
N GLU A 48 7.56 -8.26 -12.57
CA GLU A 48 7.96 -9.50 -13.23
C GLU A 48 7.99 -10.69 -12.27
N ARG A 49 8.40 -10.45 -11.02
CA ARG A 49 8.53 -11.49 -9.99
C ARG A 49 8.18 -10.91 -8.63
N VAL A 50 7.64 -11.79 -7.80
CA VAL A 50 7.39 -11.53 -6.39
C VAL A 50 8.03 -12.60 -5.52
N TYR A 51 8.35 -12.23 -4.29
CA TYR A 51 8.73 -13.17 -3.23
C TYR A 51 8.04 -12.72 -1.95
N THR A 52 7.23 -13.61 -1.39
CA THR A 52 6.45 -13.34 -0.17
C THR A 52 7.02 -14.10 1.01
N SER A 53 7.11 -13.42 2.13
CA SER A 53 7.36 -14.02 3.44
C SER A 53 6.41 -13.43 4.47
N TYR A 54 6.02 -14.23 5.45
CA TYR A 54 5.08 -13.77 6.47
C TYR A 54 5.36 -14.38 7.83
N ALA A 55 4.92 -13.66 8.87
CA ALA A 55 4.90 -14.16 10.24
C ALA A 55 3.44 -14.41 10.64
N PRO A 56 3.10 -15.57 11.21
CA PRO A 56 1.76 -15.89 11.66
C PRO A 56 1.38 -15.14 12.94
N PHE A 57 0.09 -15.10 13.25
CA PHE A 57 -0.41 -14.55 14.53
C PHE A 57 0.07 -15.36 15.73
N ALA A 58 0.19 -16.68 15.58
CA ALA A 58 0.72 -17.58 16.60
C ALA A 58 1.30 -18.85 15.94
N PRO A 59 2.22 -19.57 16.62
CA PRO A 59 2.84 -20.78 16.06
C PRO A 59 1.86 -21.91 15.71
N ASN A 60 0.72 -21.96 16.35
CA ASN A 60 -0.35 -22.94 16.09
C ASN A 60 -1.35 -22.49 15.01
N LEU A 61 -1.10 -21.34 14.38
CA LEU A 61 -1.90 -20.77 13.29
C LEU A 61 -0.99 -20.43 12.09
N PRO A 62 -0.33 -21.42 11.48
CA PRO A 62 0.77 -21.20 10.52
C PRO A 62 0.35 -20.46 9.24
N ASP A 63 -0.91 -20.60 8.82
CA ASP A 63 -1.42 -20.02 7.57
C ASP A 63 -1.97 -18.60 7.74
N THR A 64 -1.82 -18.03 8.95
CA THR A 64 -2.27 -16.65 9.23
C THR A 64 -1.15 -15.65 8.96
N GLY A 65 -1.50 -14.46 8.48
CA GLY A 65 -0.54 -13.39 8.16
C GLY A 65 -0.67 -12.19 9.11
N LYS A 66 0.05 -12.20 10.23
CA LYS A 66 0.13 -11.00 11.08
C LYS A 66 1.02 -9.93 10.44
N MET A 67 2.16 -10.33 9.95
CA MET A 67 3.09 -9.50 9.20
C MET A 67 3.37 -10.17 7.86
N VAL A 68 3.15 -9.46 6.77
CA VAL A 68 3.43 -9.91 5.40
C VAL A 68 4.45 -8.98 4.77
N LEU A 69 5.50 -9.55 4.20
CA LEU A 69 6.53 -8.85 3.45
C LEU A 69 6.54 -9.37 2.02
N VAL A 70 6.37 -8.48 1.05
CA VAL A 70 6.43 -8.80 -0.38
C VAL A 70 7.58 -8.06 -1.01
N GLN A 71 8.50 -8.78 -1.61
CA GLN A 71 9.56 -8.23 -2.45
C GLN A 71 9.10 -8.23 -3.90
N LEU A 72 9.35 -7.15 -4.61
CA LEU A 72 8.96 -6.93 -6.00
C LEU A 72 10.18 -6.79 -6.87
N LYS A 73 10.16 -7.44 -8.05
CA LYS A 73 11.12 -7.24 -9.12
C LYS A 73 10.39 -6.75 -10.36
N TYR A 74 10.81 -5.61 -10.90
CA TYR A 74 10.24 -5.01 -12.10
C TYR A 74 10.98 -5.43 -13.36
N ARG A 75 10.31 -5.35 -14.52
CA ARG A 75 10.88 -5.70 -15.83
C ARG A 75 12.11 -4.87 -16.18
N ASN A 76 12.12 -3.60 -15.82
CA ASN A 76 13.25 -2.68 -16.05
C ASN A 76 14.45 -2.92 -15.12
N GLY A 77 14.36 -3.89 -14.20
CA GLY A 77 15.38 -4.22 -13.22
C GLY A 77 15.24 -3.51 -11.88
N ALA A 78 14.30 -2.58 -11.72
CA ALA A 78 13.98 -1.94 -10.44
C ALA A 78 13.52 -2.97 -9.40
N VAL A 79 13.50 -2.57 -8.13
CA VAL A 79 13.12 -3.42 -7.00
C VAL A 79 12.08 -2.69 -6.13
N GLY A 80 11.30 -3.47 -5.41
CA GLY A 80 10.36 -2.91 -4.43
C GLY A 80 10.18 -3.81 -3.24
N GLN A 81 9.58 -3.25 -2.20
CA GLN A 81 9.16 -3.97 -1.00
C GLN A 81 7.85 -3.38 -0.50
N ILE A 82 6.96 -4.25 -0.07
CA ILE A 82 5.74 -3.91 0.64
C ILE A 82 5.79 -4.61 2.00
N GLU A 83 5.54 -3.86 3.06
CA GLU A 83 5.35 -4.34 4.41
C GLU A 83 3.89 -4.14 4.80
N CYS A 84 3.19 -5.22 5.16
CA CYS A 84 1.82 -5.15 5.64
C CYS A 84 1.72 -5.77 7.04
N ASN A 85 1.36 -4.96 8.03
CA ASN A 85 0.99 -5.44 9.37
C ASN A 85 -0.54 -5.50 9.45
N ALA A 86 -1.09 -6.69 9.60
CA ALA A 86 -2.53 -6.92 9.63
C ALA A 86 -3.19 -6.72 11.00
N ASP A 87 -2.39 -6.41 12.03
CA ASP A 87 -2.89 -6.32 13.42
C ASP A 87 -1.97 -5.41 14.26
N SER A 88 -2.07 -4.12 14.02
CA SER A 88 -1.30 -3.11 14.75
C SER A 88 -2.09 -2.53 15.93
N GLY A 89 -1.44 -2.37 17.06
CA GLY A 89 -2.05 -1.77 18.26
C GLY A 89 -2.07 -0.24 18.29
N TYR A 90 -1.66 0.46 17.20
CA TYR A 90 -1.52 1.92 17.24
C TYR A 90 -2.36 2.70 16.22
N GLY A 91 -3.09 2.02 15.34
CA GLY A 91 -3.96 2.66 14.36
C GLY A 91 -3.69 2.22 12.91
N TYR A 92 -4.17 3.04 11.96
CA TYR A 92 -4.08 2.77 10.53
C TYR A 92 -3.04 3.68 9.86
N GLU A 93 -2.10 3.10 9.10
CA GLU A 93 -1.06 3.85 8.41
C GLU A 93 -0.80 3.27 7.02
N VAL A 94 -0.78 4.14 6.01
CA VAL A 94 -0.30 3.80 4.66
C VAL A 94 0.72 4.83 4.24
N ASP A 95 1.92 4.37 3.93
CA ASP A 95 3.04 5.22 3.53
C ASP A 95 3.79 4.62 2.34
N VAL A 96 4.28 5.49 1.46
CA VAL A 96 4.97 5.10 0.24
C VAL A 96 6.21 5.95 0.03
N LYS A 97 7.31 5.30 -0.31
CA LYS A 97 8.53 5.95 -0.78
C LYS A 97 8.92 5.40 -2.16
N MET A 98 9.14 6.29 -3.11
CA MET A 98 9.69 5.96 -4.42
C MET A 98 11.02 6.70 -4.61
N THR A 99 12.03 5.99 -5.10
CA THR A 99 13.30 6.58 -5.55
C THR A 99 13.41 6.43 -7.06
N GLY A 100 13.65 7.54 -7.73
CA GLY A 100 13.94 7.59 -9.16
C GLY A 100 15.42 7.91 -9.41
N GLU A 101 15.79 8.03 -10.69
CA GLU A 101 17.18 8.31 -11.11
C GLU A 101 17.71 9.66 -10.63
N THR A 102 16.82 10.65 -10.47
CA THR A 102 17.19 12.05 -10.17
C THR A 102 16.67 12.56 -8.83
N GLY A 103 15.88 11.74 -8.09
CA GLY A 103 15.32 12.16 -6.81
C GLY A 103 14.43 11.11 -6.19
N SER A 104 13.78 11.46 -5.08
CA SER A 104 12.82 10.59 -4.39
C SER A 104 11.60 11.36 -3.92
N VAL A 105 10.49 10.65 -3.76
CA VAL A 105 9.26 11.14 -3.14
C VAL A 105 8.88 10.20 -2.00
N HIS A 106 8.33 10.77 -0.95
CA HIS A 106 7.85 10.06 0.21
C HIS A 106 6.52 10.69 0.66
N THR A 107 5.47 9.88 0.76
CA THR A 107 4.20 10.30 1.34
C THR A 107 4.34 10.26 2.86
N ASN A 108 4.54 11.36 3.50
CA ASN A 108 4.54 11.34 4.97
C ASN A 108 3.12 11.08 5.48
N SER A 109 2.86 9.89 5.98
CA SER A 109 1.54 9.47 6.47
C SER A 109 1.07 10.25 7.69
N LEU A 110 1.98 10.74 8.51
CA LEU A 110 1.66 11.45 9.73
C LEU A 110 1.52 12.97 9.49
N GLN A 111 0.34 13.39 9.06
CA GLN A 111 0.01 14.81 8.83
C GLN A 111 -0.60 15.51 10.06
N SER A 112 -0.68 14.84 11.20
CA SER A 112 -1.25 15.36 12.43
C SER A 112 -0.31 16.28 13.21
N ALA A 113 -0.87 17.07 14.13
CA ALA A 113 -0.07 17.93 15.01
C ALA A 113 0.87 17.10 15.91
N VAL A 114 2.09 17.59 16.09
CA VAL A 114 3.03 17.01 17.06
C VAL A 114 2.64 17.44 18.46
N VAL A 115 2.37 16.49 19.34
CA VAL A 115 2.03 16.72 20.74
C VAL A 115 3.25 16.43 21.62
N CYS A 116 3.64 17.40 22.43
CA CYS A 116 4.69 17.24 23.44
C CYS A 116 4.04 17.24 24.83
N ARG A 117 4.13 16.14 25.56
CA ARG A 117 3.57 16.00 26.92
C ARG A 117 4.41 15.04 27.76
N SER A 118 4.66 15.37 29.02
CA SER A 118 5.35 14.49 29.98
C SER A 118 6.70 13.98 29.47
N ASN A 119 7.53 14.87 28.88
CA ASN A 119 8.83 14.55 28.27
C ASN A 119 8.74 13.59 27.06
N GLN A 120 7.56 13.40 26.48
CA GLN A 120 7.34 12.60 25.28
C GLN A 120 6.92 13.50 24.12
N ARG A 121 7.21 13.04 22.91
CA ARG A 121 6.78 13.66 21.66
C ARG A 121 6.09 12.60 20.80
N GLY A 122 4.92 12.90 20.31
CA GLY A 122 4.15 11.98 19.47
C GLY A 122 3.24 12.70 18.49
N GLN A 123 2.63 11.95 17.62
CA GLN A 123 1.62 12.41 16.67
C GLN A 123 0.40 11.51 16.77
N TRP A 124 -0.74 12.06 16.39
CA TRP A 124 -1.98 11.29 16.28
C TRP A 124 -1.93 10.43 15.02
N VAL A 125 -2.38 9.18 15.13
CA VAL A 125 -2.56 8.25 14.01
C VAL A 125 -4.05 7.97 13.89
N GLU A 126 -4.59 7.98 12.68
CA GLU A 126 -5.99 7.69 12.42
C GLU A 126 -6.34 6.27 12.87
N GLU A 127 -7.60 6.09 13.30
CA GLU A 127 -8.06 4.79 13.77
C GLU A 127 -8.30 3.81 12.61
N ASP A 128 -8.75 4.35 11.45
CA ASP A 128 -9.09 3.53 10.29
C ASP A 128 -8.84 4.24 8.94
N TRP A 129 -9.05 3.49 7.86
CA TRP A 129 -8.89 3.94 6.49
C TRP A 129 -9.92 4.98 6.05
N LEU A 130 -11.15 5.00 6.62
CA LEU A 130 -12.18 6.00 6.29
C LEU A 130 -11.72 7.40 6.65
N GLN A 131 -11.18 7.56 7.85
CA GLN A 131 -10.64 8.83 8.33
C GLN A 131 -9.41 9.23 7.51
N ARG A 132 -8.49 8.30 7.29
CA ARG A 132 -7.24 8.52 6.56
C ARG A 132 -7.46 8.98 5.12
N PHE A 133 -8.45 8.43 4.43
CA PHE A 133 -8.69 8.66 3.00
C PHE A 133 -9.98 9.42 2.67
N GLU A 134 -10.65 10.04 3.63
CA GLU A 134 -11.90 10.80 3.41
C GLU A 134 -11.79 11.77 2.21
N ARG A 135 -10.73 12.57 2.19
CA ARG A 135 -10.50 13.52 1.09
C ARG A 135 -10.23 12.83 -0.24
N ALA A 136 -9.55 11.69 -0.24
CA ALA A 136 -9.24 10.93 -1.44
C ALA A 136 -10.52 10.42 -2.12
N TYR A 137 -11.47 9.89 -1.36
CA TYR A 137 -12.78 9.45 -1.89
C TYR A 137 -13.57 10.59 -2.52
N ILE A 138 -13.56 11.79 -1.88
CA ILE A 138 -14.21 12.97 -2.44
C ILE A 138 -13.58 13.38 -3.77
N ILE A 139 -12.24 13.37 -3.85
CA ILE A 139 -11.51 13.72 -5.07
C ILE A 139 -11.78 12.70 -6.17
N GLU A 140 -11.76 11.42 -5.85
CA GLU A 140 -12.04 10.33 -6.77
C GLU A 140 -13.45 10.45 -7.37
N ALA A 141 -14.46 10.60 -6.52
CA ALA A 141 -15.85 10.75 -6.96
C ALA A 141 -16.03 11.97 -7.88
N LYS A 142 -15.43 13.10 -7.54
CA LYS A 142 -15.46 14.30 -8.39
C LYS A 142 -14.77 14.08 -9.73
N ALA A 143 -13.58 13.48 -9.73
CA ALA A 143 -12.84 13.20 -10.95
C ALA A 143 -13.62 12.24 -11.87
N TRP A 144 -14.30 11.26 -11.28
CA TRP A 144 -15.16 10.33 -12.03
C TRP A 144 -16.33 11.07 -12.70
N VAL A 145 -17.07 11.90 -11.97
CA VAL A 145 -18.16 12.73 -12.53
C VAL A 145 -17.64 13.64 -13.65
N ASP A 146 -16.53 14.32 -13.42
CA ASP A 146 -15.89 15.19 -14.43
C ASP A 146 -15.50 14.40 -15.69
N SER A 147 -15.04 13.17 -15.54
CA SER A 147 -14.65 12.31 -16.66
C SER A 147 -15.84 11.96 -17.56
N LEU A 148 -17.01 11.67 -16.95
CA LEU A 148 -18.25 11.42 -17.69
C LEU A 148 -18.69 12.64 -18.49
N GLN A 149 -18.60 13.83 -17.91
CA GLN A 149 -18.97 15.08 -18.59
C GLN A 149 -18.04 15.41 -19.76
N LYS A 150 -16.75 15.12 -19.61
CA LYS A 150 -15.72 15.41 -20.63
C LYS A 150 -15.53 14.29 -21.65
N GLY A 151 -16.06 13.09 -21.40
CA GLY A 151 -15.83 11.89 -22.21
C GLY A 151 -14.36 11.41 -22.18
N ILE A 152 -13.61 11.77 -21.14
CA ILE A 152 -12.19 11.41 -20.97
C ILE A 152 -12.07 10.51 -19.74
N PRO A 153 -11.70 9.22 -19.90
CA PRO A 153 -11.51 8.31 -18.76
C PRO A 153 -10.50 8.84 -17.76
N THR A 154 -10.73 8.61 -16.48
CA THR A 154 -9.81 8.96 -15.39
C THR A 154 -9.70 7.83 -14.39
N GLY A 155 -8.61 7.81 -13.63
CA GLY A 155 -8.32 6.78 -12.61
C GLY A 155 -7.85 5.46 -13.21
N PRO A 156 -7.72 4.43 -12.36
CA PRO A 156 -7.32 3.10 -12.79
C PRO A 156 -8.38 2.44 -13.67
N SER A 157 -7.92 1.68 -14.65
CA SER A 157 -8.78 0.90 -15.56
C SER A 157 -9.07 -0.49 -14.97
N ALA A 158 -10.03 -1.21 -15.60
CA ALA A 158 -10.27 -2.62 -15.27
C ALA A 158 -9.01 -3.50 -15.50
N TRP A 159 -8.15 -3.11 -16.46
CA TRP A 159 -6.87 -3.78 -16.67
C TRP A 159 -5.92 -3.63 -15.49
N ASP A 160 -5.85 -2.44 -14.90
CA ASP A 160 -5.00 -2.20 -13.73
C ASP A 160 -5.46 -3.02 -12.51
N GLY A 161 -6.77 -3.13 -12.28
CA GLY A 161 -7.34 -3.99 -11.27
C GLY A 161 -7.03 -5.47 -11.53
N TYR A 162 -7.21 -5.93 -12.77
CA TYR A 162 -6.92 -7.30 -13.18
C TYR A 162 -5.45 -7.68 -12.95
N VAL A 163 -4.51 -6.83 -13.37
CA VAL A 163 -3.08 -7.10 -13.18
C VAL A 163 -2.68 -7.05 -11.71
N ALA A 164 -3.27 -6.14 -10.92
CA ALA A 164 -3.01 -6.11 -9.47
C ALA A 164 -3.43 -7.43 -8.80
N MET A 165 -4.57 -8.00 -9.20
CA MET A 165 -5.02 -9.31 -8.69
C MET A 165 -4.12 -10.45 -9.13
N ILE A 166 -3.65 -10.48 -10.40
CA ILE A 166 -2.68 -11.50 -10.85
C ILE A 166 -1.41 -11.47 -10.00
N VAL A 167 -0.90 -10.28 -9.70
CA VAL A 167 0.30 -10.15 -8.85
C VAL A 167 0.00 -10.57 -7.40
N ALA A 168 -1.19 -10.24 -6.88
CA ALA A 168 -1.62 -10.69 -5.56
C ALA A 168 -1.75 -12.21 -5.48
N ASP A 169 -2.33 -12.86 -6.49
CA ASP A 169 -2.41 -14.33 -6.59
C ASP A 169 -1.00 -14.96 -6.59
N ALA A 170 -0.08 -14.40 -7.37
CA ALA A 170 1.32 -14.84 -7.36
C ALA A 170 2.05 -14.62 -6.02
N CYS A 171 1.59 -13.70 -5.18
CA CYS A 171 2.11 -13.52 -3.82
C CYS A 171 1.61 -14.58 -2.84
N VAL A 172 0.49 -15.25 -3.15
CA VAL A 172 -0.09 -16.33 -2.33
C VAL A 172 0.55 -17.68 -2.64
N GLU A 173 0.98 -17.92 -3.89
CA GLU A 173 1.67 -19.15 -4.34
C GLU A 173 3.10 -19.27 -3.76
#